data_9776ace394a9a94169aa9bdcf0820ee1
#
_entry.id   9776ace394a9a94169aa9bdcf0820ee1
#
_cell.length_a   1.000
_cell.length_b   1.000
_cell.length_c   1.000
_cell.angle_alpha   90.00
_cell.angle_beta   90.00
_cell.angle_gamma   90.00
#
_symmetry.space_group_name_H-M   'P 1'
#
loop_
_entity.id
_entity.type
_entity.pdbx_description
1 polymer ?
#
loop_
_entity_poly.entity_id
_entity_poly.type
_entity_poly.pdbx_seq_one_letter_code
_entity_poly.pdbx_strand_id
1 'polypeptide(L)'
;MPPLRTALLQSSGTPGSVAGNLALLDDTARRAAAGGARLLVCPEMFLTGYAIGDDVPRLAEAADGPGAQAVAEIAVRHGIGVHYGYPERDGDALYNAAQLIGPDGTALAHYRKTHLFGDFEERWFTPGDRPVVQAELDGIRIGLLICYDVEFPENVRAHALAGTDLLLVPTALMHPFPFVAESVVPVRAFENQLYVAYVNRTGTEGPFEFVGLSALAGPDGTVRTRAGQGEELVVGDVDPGVLAASRAGNPYLRDRRPGLYGSLV
;
A
#
# COMPACT_ATOMS: atom_id res chain seq x y z
N MET A 1 11.87 6.04 -19.70
CA MET A 1 12.15 6.38 -18.29
C MET A 1 12.83 5.19 -17.64
N PRO A 2 13.75 5.37 -16.68
CA PRO A 2 14.31 4.24 -15.93
C PRO A 2 13.22 3.60 -15.08
N PRO A 3 13.39 2.32 -14.69
CA PRO A 3 12.50 1.66 -13.75
C PRO A 3 12.50 2.37 -12.38
N LEU A 4 11.33 2.43 -11.74
CA LEU A 4 11.19 2.87 -10.34
C LEU A 4 11.53 1.69 -9.42
N ARG A 5 12.71 1.72 -8.81
CA ARG A 5 13.13 0.70 -7.85
C ARG A 5 12.38 0.87 -6.54
N THR A 6 11.59 -0.13 -6.17
CA THR A 6 10.65 -0.09 -5.05
C THR A 6 11.04 -1.13 -3.99
N ALA A 7 11.18 -0.71 -2.75
CA ALA A 7 11.41 -1.55 -1.60
C ALA A 7 10.09 -1.80 -0.84
N LEU A 8 9.84 -3.06 -0.45
CA LEU A 8 8.67 -3.51 0.28
C LEU A 8 9.12 -3.99 1.66
N LEU A 9 8.70 -3.31 2.72
CA LEU A 9 9.00 -3.70 4.10
C LEU A 9 7.91 -4.64 4.62
N GLN A 10 8.20 -5.92 4.75
CA GLN A 10 7.38 -6.85 5.50
C GLN A 10 7.86 -6.88 6.95
N SER A 11 6.99 -6.46 7.88
CA SER A 11 7.38 -6.35 9.30
C SER A 11 6.19 -6.50 10.23
N SER A 12 6.46 -7.05 11.42
CA SER A 12 5.54 -7.00 12.56
C SER A 12 5.51 -5.61 13.18
N GLY A 13 6.58 -4.84 13.06
CA GLY A 13 6.77 -3.59 13.77
C GLY A 13 6.80 -3.77 15.30
N THR A 14 6.49 -2.68 16.00
CA THR A 14 6.30 -2.67 17.47
C THR A 14 4.91 -2.12 17.77
N PRO A 15 3.89 -2.98 17.98
CA PRO A 15 2.54 -2.53 18.27
C PRO A 15 2.45 -1.57 19.46
N GLY A 16 1.70 -0.48 19.30
CA GLY A 16 1.55 0.57 20.31
C GLY A 16 2.71 1.57 20.40
N SER A 17 3.83 1.35 19.67
CA SER A 17 5.02 2.20 19.77
C SER A 17 5.32 2.96 18.48
N VAL A 18 4.77 4.16 18.33
CA VAL A 18 5.08 5.06 17.21
C VAL A 18 6.59 5.34 17.11
N ALA A 19 7.25 5.61 18.24
CA ALA A 19 8.70 5.88 18.26
C ALA A 19 9.52 4.67 17.79
N GLY A 20 9.15 3.45 18.19
CA GLY A 20 9.81 2.22 17.74
C GLY A 20 9.64 1.99 16.25
N ASN A 21 8.42 2.23 15.73
CA ASN A 21 8.13 2.08 14.30
C ASN A 21 8.81 3.17 13.44
N LEU A 22 8.92 4.40 13.93
CA LEU A 22 9.70 5.45 13.27
C LEU A 22 11.21 5.12 13.23
N ALA A 23 11.77 4.55 14.30
CA ALA A 23 13.16 4.10 14.30
C ALA A 23 13.40 2.95 13.30
N LEU A 24 12.46 2.00 13.21
CA LEU A 24 12.47 0.94 12.19
C LEU A 24 12.38 1.52 10.78
N LEU A 25 11.51 2.51 10.58
CA LEU A 25 11.36 3.20 9.29
C LEU A 25 12.67 3.88 8.87
N ASP A 26 13.31 4.62 9.78
CA ASP A 26 14.56 5.35 9.51
C ASP A 26 15.69 4.39 9.08
N ASP A 27 15.90 3.28 9.82
CA ASP A 27 16.89 2.26 9.42
C ASP A 27 16.55 1.60 8.09
N THR A 28 15.27 1.27 7.88
CA THR A 28 14.82 0.63 6.65
C THR A 28 14.93 1.57 5.45
N ALA A 29 14.56 2.84 5.58
CA ALA A 29 14.70 3.85 4.53
C ALA A 29 16.17 4.05 4.14
N ARG A 30 17.07 4.12 5.13
CA ARG A 30 18.52 4.17 4.92
C ARG A 30 19.02 2.96 4.11
N ARG A 31 18.62 1.74 4.47
CA ARG A 31 19.00 0.50 3.78
C ARG A 31 18.44 0.42 2.38
N ALA A 32 17.16 0.77 2.19
CA ALA A 32 16.48 0.80 0.90
C ALA A 32 17.15 1.79 -0.05
N ALA A 33 17.39 3.03 0.40
CA ALA A 33 18.07 4.06 -0.37
C ALA A 33 19.51 3.67 -0.75
N ALA A 34 20.26 3.07 0.18
CA ALA A 34 21.61 2.55 -0.10
C ALA A 34 21.58 1.42 -1.15
N GLY A 35 20.48 0.65 -1.24
CA GLY A 35 20.23 -0.35 -2.30
C GLY A 35 19.69 0.25 -3.61
N GLY A 36 19.60 1.58 -3.71
CA GLY A 36 19.12 2.30 -4.89
C GLY A 36 17.60 2.38 -5.02
N ALA A 37 16.82 2.02 -3.98
CA ALA A 37 15.38 2.21 -4.01
C ALA A 37 15.00 3.70 -3.97
N ARG A 38 13.96 4.05 -4.69
CA ARG A 38 13.38 5.40 -4.78
C ARG A 38 12.07 5.52 -4.02
N LEU A 39 11.45 4.37 -3.72
CA LEU A 39 10.20 4.26 -2.98
C LEU A 39 10.33 3.13 -1.95
N LEU A 40 9.92 3.41 -0.72
CA LEU A 40 9.73 2.43 0.36
C LEU A 40 8.24 2.32 0.67
N VAL A 41 7.71 1.11 0.69
CA VAL A 41 6.31 0.82 1.02
C VAL A 41 6.27 0.02 2.32
N CYS A 42 5.53 0.53 3.30
CA CYS A 42 5.31 -0.09 4.61
C CYS A 42 3.94 -0.77 4.68
N PRO A 43 3.68 -1.66 5.65
CA PRO A 43 2.39 -2.31 5.85
C PRO A 43 1.27 -1.37 6.31
N GLU A 44 0.04 -1.88 6.32
CA GLU A 44 -1.14 -1.24 6.91
C GLU A 44 -0.93 -0.95 8.40
N MET A 45 -1.41 0.23 8.85
CA MET A 45 -1.28 0.67 10.24
C MET A 45 0.15 0.59 10.78
N PHE A 46 1.13 0.87 9.92
CA PHE A 46 2.56 0.68 10.23
C PHE A 46 3.01 1.47 11.46
N LEU A 47 2.59 2.76 11.58
CA LEU A 47 3.07 3.60 12.67
C LEU A 47 2.65 3.12 14.05
N THR A 48 1.53 2.42 14.16
CA THR A 48 0.92 2.12 15.46
C THR A 48 0.78 0.64 15.77
N GLY A 49 0.78 -0.22 14.74
CA GLY A 49 0.28 -1.58 14.83
C GLY A 49 -1.17 -1.67 14.37
N TYR A 50 -1.63 -2.87 14.04
CA TYR A 50 -2.99 -3.13 13.51
C TYR A 50 -3.98 -3.47 14.63
N ALA A 51 -3.64 -4.43 15.50
CA ALA A 51 -4.51 -4.94 16.57
C ALA A 51 -4.41 -4.12 17.88
N ILE A 52 -4.30 -2.81 17.77
CA ILE A 52 -4.11 -1.91 18.91
C ILE A 52 -5.42 -1.61 19.70
N GLY A 53 -6.57 -2.08 19.19
CA GLY A 53 -7.86 -2.06 19.92
C GLY A 53 -8.23 -0.70 20.48
N ASP A 54 -8.46 -0.63 21.80
CA ASP A 54 -8.90 0.58 22.49
C ASP A 54 -7.85 1.72 22.47
N ASP A 55 -6.63 1.46 22.02
CA ASP A 55 -5.60 2.49 21.80
C ASP A 55 -5.76 3.27 20.48
N VAL A 56 -6.62 2.83 19.55
CA VAL A 56 -6.86 3.53 18.29
C VAL A 56 -7.17 5.01 18.51
N PRO A 57 -8.12 5.42 19.38
CA PRO A 57 -8.40 6.84 19.59
C PRO A 57 -7.23 7.63 20.18
N ARG A 58 -6.39 6.99 20.97
CA ARG A 58 -5.24 7.65 21.61
C ARG A 58 -4.07 7.84 20.63
N LEU A 59 -3.89 6.91 19.70
CA LEU A 59 -2.77 6.89 18.77
C LEU A 59 -3.10 7.55 17.41
N ALA A 60 -4.39 7.81 17.16
CA ALA A 60 -4.82 8.49 15.94
C ALA A 60 -4.39 9.95 15.95
N GLU A 61 -3.83 10.42 14.83
CA GLU A 61 -3.36 11.78 14.64
C GLU A 61 -3.90 12.41 13.35
N ALA A 62 -3.83 13.73 13.24
CA ALA A 62 -4.20 14.43 12.00
C ALA A 62 -3.26 14.03 10.84
N ALA A 63 -3.72 14.21 9.61
CA ALA A 63 -2.96 13.87 8.41
C ALA A 63 -1.59 14.60 8.31
N ASP A 64 -1.45 15.76 8.96
CA ASP A 64 -0.23 16.56 9.08
C ASP A 64 0.38 16.51 10.48
N GLY A 65 -0.01 15.49 11.26
CA GLY A 65 0.41 15.31 12.65
C GLY A 65 1.88 14.97 12.84
N PRO A 66 2.31 14.76 14.10
CA PRO A 66 3.72 14.50 14.43
C PRO A 66 4.32 13.30 13.71
N GLY A 67 3.56 12.24 13.51
CA GLY A 67 4.02 11.06 12.77
C GLY A 67 4.28 11.38 11.29
N ALA A 68 3.37 12.12 10.64
CA ALA A 68 3.56 12.55 9.26
C ALA A 68 4.81 13.43 9.10
N GLN A 69 5.05 14.36 10.06
CA GLN A 69 6.23 15.21 10.07
C GLN A 69 7.52 14.40 10.23
N ALA A 70 7.53 13.43 11.15
CA ALA A 70 8.69 12.55 11.35
C ALA A 70 8.98 11.68 10.12
N VAL A 71 7.94 11.15 9.44
CA VAL A 71 8.10 10.40 8.19
C VAL A 71 8.65 11.30 7.08
N ALA A 72 8.18 12.54 6.98
CA ALA A 72 8.70 13.52 6.01
C ALA A 72 10.18 13.81 6.24
N GLU A 73 10.62 14.00 7.49
CA GLU A 73 12.03 14.18 7.84
C GLU A 73 12.88 12.95 7.45
N ILE A 74 12.38 11.73 7.65
CA ILE A 74 13.03 10.48 7.24
C ILE A 74 13.15 10.42 5.73
N ALA A 75 12.07 10.73 4.99
CA ALA A 75 12.05 10.74 3.53
C ALA A 75 13.11 11.70 2.97
N VAL A 76 13.17 12.93 3.49
CA VAL A 76 14.19 13.94 3.12
C VAL A 76 15.61 13.47 3.45
N ARG A 77 15.82 12.96 4.66
CA ARG A 77 17.14 12.49 5.14
C ARG A 77 17.75 11.44 4.22
N HIS A 78 16.94 10.53 3.71
CA HIS A 78 17.41 9.43 2.87
C HIS A 78 17.15 9.63 1.36
N GLY A 79 16.45 10.72 0.96
CA GLY A 79 16.13 11.01 -0.44
C GLY A 79 15.24 9.95 -1.10
N ILE A 80 14.31 9.35 -0.33
CA ILE A 80 13.45 8.25 -0.77
C ILE A 80 11.97 8.58 -0.49
N GLY A 81 11.08 8.28 -1.44
CA GLY A 81 9.65 8.34 -1.18
C GLY A 81 9.23 7.27 -0.16
N VAL A 82 8.29 7.60 0.74
CA VAL A 82 7.80 6.68 1.78
C VAL A 82 6.28 6.59 1.71
N HIS A 83 5.75 5.36 1.60
CA HIS A 83 4.33 5.08 1.76
C HIS A 83 4.11 4.29 3.05
N TYR A 84 3.19 4.77 3.89
CA TYR A 84 2.94 4.19 5.22
C TYR A 84 1.48 4.30 5.63
N GLY A 85 1.03 3.38 6.50
CA GLY A 85 -0.31 3.35 7.08
C GLY A 85 -0.32 3.83 8.54
N TYR A 86 -1.42 4.45 8.96
CA TYR A 86 -1.62 4.97 10.32
C TYR A 86 -3.12 5.18 10.60
N PRO A 87 -3.54 5.23 11.90
CA PRO A 87 -4.88 5.67 12.26
C PRO A 87 -4.95 7.19 12.16
N GLU A 88 -5.83 7.71 11.31
CA GLU A 88 -6.05 9.14 11.16
C GLU A 88 -7.21 9.62 12.04
N ARG A 89 -7.08 10.83 12.57
CA ARG A 89 -8.15 11.59 13.21
C ARG A 89 -8.48 12.83 12.38
N ASP A 90 -9.75 12.99 12.03
CA ASP A 90 -10.29 14.19 11.40
C ASP A 90 -11.57 14.60 12.14
N GLY A 91 -11.47 15.61 12.99
CA GLY A 91 -12.52 15.97 13.95
C GLY A 91 -12.82 14.81 14.90
N ASP A 92 -14.07 14.37 14.93
CA ASP A 92 -14.54 13.24 15.75
C ASP A 92 -14.39 11.88 15.03
N ALA A 93 -14.12 11.87 13.73
CA ALA A 93 -13.99 10.66 12.94
C ALA A 93 -12.58 10.09 12.97
N LEU A 94 -12.49 8.76 12.94
CA LEU A 94 -11.25 8.01 12.84
C LEU A 94 -11.25 7.22 11.53
N TYR A 95 -10.08 7.14 10.89
CA TYR A 95 -9.91 6.44 9.62
C TYR A 95 -8.69 5.52 9.66
N ASN A 96 -8.78 4.39 9.00
CA ASN A 96 -7.60 3.62 8.59
C ASN A 96 -7.06 4.31 7.34
N ALA A 97 -5.92 4.97 7.44
CA ALA A 97 -5.39 5.84 6.40
C ALA A 97 -3.98 5.45 5.98
N ALA A 98 -3.60 5.87 4.78
CA ALA A 98 -2.25 5.75 4.26
C ALA A 98 -1.83 7.05 3.55
N GLN A 99 -0.53 7.37 3.66
CA GLN A 99 0.07 8.51 2.97
C GLN A 99 1.27 8.10 2.13
N LEU A 100 1.46 8.80 1.03
CA LEU A 100 2.69 8.80 0.24
C LEU A 100 3.39 10.14 0.43
N ILE A 101 4.59 10.09 1.01
CA ILE A 101 5.48 11.24 1.18
C ILE A 101 6.58 11.17 0.11
N GLY A 102 6.83 12.26 -0.57
CA GLY A 102 7.92 12.39 -1.55
C GLY A 102 9.31 12.47 -0.91
N PRO A 103 10.37 12.27 -1.71
CA PRO A 103 11.76 12.33 -1.22
C PRO A 103 12.18 13.75 -0.77
N ASP A 104 11.37 14.76 -1.05
CA ASP A 104 11.51 16.15 -0.60
C ASP A 104 10.68 16.47 0.67
N GLY A 105 9.99 15.45 1.22
CA GLY A 105 9.12 15.60 2.39
C GLY A 105 7.70 16.07 2.07
N THR A 106 7.37 16.31 0.79
CA THR A 106 6.02 16.74 0.40
C THR A 106 5.02 15.58 0.53
N ALA A 107 3.85 15.83 1.11
CA ALA A 107 2.74 14.88 1.09
C ALA A 107 2.14 14.82 -0.32
N LEU A 108 2.45 13.75 -1.07
CA LEU A 108 2.04 13.58 -2.46
C LEU A 108 0.61 13.05 -2.60
N ALA A 109 0.20 12.14 -1.71
CA ALA A 109 -1.14 11.56 -1.70
C ALA A 109 -1.53 11.12 -0.29
N HIS A 110 -2.85 11.16 -0.03
CA HIS A 110 -3.48 10.72 1.22
C HIS A 110 -4.76 9.97 0.91
N TYR A 111 -4.92 8.77 1.45
CA TYR A 111 -6.03 7.87 1.21
C TYR A 111 -6.60 7.34 2.52
N ARG A 112 -7.93 7.26 2.61
CA ARG A 112 -8.69 6.62 3.69
C ARG A 112 -9.32 5.33 3.14
N LYS A 113 -9.14 4.22 3.83
CA LYS A 113 -9.67 2.90 3.46
C LYS A 113 -11.17 2.98 3.21
N THR A 114 -11.62 2.53 2.04
CA THR A 114 -13.03 2.61 1.64
C THR A 114 -13.84 1.37 2.03
N HIS A 115 -13.18 0.20 2.14
CA HIS A 115 -13.81 -1.06 2.55
C HIS A 115 -13.17 -1.55 3.85
N LEU A 116 -13.91 -1.42 4.94
CA LEU A 116 -13.46 -1.87 6.26
C LEU A 116 -13.59 -3.40 6.36
N PHE A 117 -12.62 -4.03 7.02
CA PHE A 117 -12.57 -5.49 7.18
C PHE A 117 -13.06 -5.91 8.56
N GLY A 118 -14.28 -6.47 8.58
CA GLY A 118 -14.88 -7.09 9.77
C GLY A 118 -15.15 -6.15 10.95
N ASP A 119 -15.77 -6.70 11.99
CA ASP A 119 -16.21 -5.95 13.16
C ASP A 119 -15.11 -5.18 13.87
N PHE A 120 -13.84 -5.66 13.75
CA PHE A 120 -12.70 -4.99 14.37
C PHE A 120 -12.44 -3.60 13.77
N GLU A 121 -12.44 -3.47 12.44
CA GLU A 121 -12.25 -2.16 11.81
C GLU A 121 -13.53 -1.31 11.88
N GLU A 122 -14.71 -1.91 11.67
CA GLU A 122 -15.99 -1.21 11.72
C GLU A 122 -16.27 -0.58 13.09
N ARG A 123 -15.72 -1.16 14.18
CA ARG A 123 -15.84 -0.59 15.52
C ARG A 123 -15.15 0.77 15.67
N TRP A 124 -14.02 0.96 14.98
CA TRP A 124 -13.13 2.11 15.21
C TRP A 124 -13.12 3.11 14.09
N PHE A 125 -13.29 2.66 12.84
CA PHE A 125 -13.03 3.47 11.68
C PHE A 125 -14.30 3.80 10.90
N THR A 126 -14.29 4.99 10.31
CA THR A 126 -15.25 5.43 9.29
C THR A 126 -14.69 5.08 7.91
N PRO A 127 -15.50 4.53 6.99
CA PRO A 127 -15.06 4.32 5.61
C PRO A 127 -14.69 5.63 4.93
N GLY A 128 -13.63 5.62 4.12
CA GLY A 128 -13.32 6.69 3.19
C GLY A 128 -14.35 6.76 2.05
N ASP A 129 -14.36 7.87 1.33
CA ASP A 129 -15.33 8.18 0.27
C ASP A 129 -14.69 8.42 -1.12
N ARG A 130 -13.35 8.32 -1.21
CA ARG A 130 -12.60 8.60 -2.45
C ARG A 130 -12.09 7.30 -3.07
N PRO A 131 -12.73 6.81 -4.15
CA PRO A 131 -12.38 5.50 -4.74
C PRO A 131 -11.03 5.50 -5.46
N VAL A 132 -10.56 6.66 -5.93
CA VAL A 132 -9.28 6.78 -6.64
C VAL A 132 -8.51 7.98 -6.10
N VAL A 133 -7.34 7.69 -5.53
CA VAL A 133 -6.35 8.68 -5.12
C VAL A 133 -5.04 8.35 -5.81
N GLN A 134 -4.43 9.35 -6.46
CA GLN A 134 -3.21 9.18 -7.24
C GLN A 134 -2.20 10.29 -6.96
N ALA A 135 -0.93 9.96 -7.15
CA ALA A 135 0.20 10.90 -7.22
C ALA A 135 1.17 10.47 -8.32
N GLU A 136 2.18 11.28 -8.57
CA GLU A 136 3.28 10.94 -9.48
C GLU A 136 4.61 10.94 -8.72
N LEU A 137 5.43 9.94 -8.95
CA LEU A 137 6.80 9.85 -8.45
C LEU A 137 7.70 9.29 -9.55
N ASP A 138 8.75 10.02 -9.89
CA ASP A 138 9.74 9.65 -10.92
C ASP A 138 9.08 9.22 -12.26
N GLY A 139 7.95 9.87 -12.64
CA GLY A 139 7.22 9.62 -13.87
C GLY A 139 6.30 8.39 -13.85
N ILE A 140 6.14 7.75 -12.69
CA ILE A 140 5.18 6.65 -12.46
C ILE A 140 3.93 7.21 -11.78
N ARG A 141 2.75 6.94 -12.33
CA ARG A 141 1.48 7.29 -11.70
C ARG A 141 1.11 6.23 -10.66
N ILE A 142 1.18 6.62 -9.40
CA ILE A 142 0.97 5.78 -8.24
C ILE A 142 -0.46 5.96 -7.74
N GLY A 143 -1.20 4.86 -7.56
CA GLY A 143 -2.50 4.81 -6.90
C GLY A 143 -2.39 4.22 -5.50
N LEU A 144 -3.33 4.55 -4.61
CA LEU A 144 -3.37 4.04 -3.24
C LEU A 144 -4.68 3.30 -2.98
N LEU A 145 -4.55 2.09 -2.42
CA LEU A 145 -5.61 1.31 -1.77
C LEU A 145 -5.06 0.77 -0.44
N ILE A 146 -5.92 0.25 0.43
CA ILE A 146 -5.49 -0.39 1.68
C ILE A 146 -6.13 -1.78 1.78
N CYS A 147 -5.31 -2.83 1.86
CA CYS A 147 -5.67 -4.19 2.24
C CYS A 147 -6.92 -4.71 1.48
N TYR A 148 -8.05 -4.85 2.19
CA TYR A 148 -9.31 -5.39 1.71
C TYR A 148 -9.84 -4.67 0.45
N ASP A 149 -9.50 -3.39 0.25
CA ASP A 149 -9.89 -2.65 -0.96
C ASP A 149 -9.47 -3.34 -2.26
N VAL A 150 -8.32 -4.03 -2.29
CA VAL A 150 -7.78 -4.68 -3.50
C VAL A 150 -8.58 -5.95 -3.88
N GLU A 151 -9.33 -6.51 -2.93
CA GLU A 151 -10.14 -7.69 -3.17
C GLU A 151 -11.38 -7.38 -4.00
N PHE A 152 -11.81 -6.11 -4.04
CA PHE A 152 -12.89 -5.63 -4.90
C PHE A 152 -12.36 -5.28 -6.29
N PRO A 153 -12.72 -6.05 -7.34
CA PRO A 153 -12.21 -5.83 -8.68
C PRO A 153 -12.56 -4.43 -9.24
N GLU A 154 -13.66 -3.85 -8.78
CA GLU A 154 -14.12 -2.51 -9.15
C GLU A 154 -13.12 -1.44 -8.76
N ASN A 155 -12.53 -1.52 -7.56
CA ASN A 155 -11.55 -0.55 -7.07
C ASN A 155 -10.28 -0.55 -7.92
N VAL A 156 -9.72 -1.74 -8.18
CA VAL A 156 -8.51 -1.85 -8.99
C VAL A 156 -8.80 -1.45 -10.44
N ARG A 157 -9.98 -1.78 -10.96
CA ARG A 157 -10.43 -1.36 -12.28
C ARG A 157 -10.60 0.17 -12.38
N ALA A 158 -11.12 0.82 -11.36
CA ALA A 158 -11.24 2.28 -11.31
C ALA A 158 -9.86 2.95 -11.41
N HIS A 159 -8.87 2.45 -10.64
CA HIS A 159 -7.49 2.92 -10.74
C HIS A 159 -6.88 2.71 -12.13
N ALA A 160 -7.08 1.53 -12.72
CA ALA A 160 -6.58 1.23 -14.06
C ALA A 160 -7.17 2.18 -15.12
N LEU A 161 -8.47 2.46 -15.04
CA LEU A 161 -9.16 3.39 -15.94
C LEU A 161 -8.72 4.85 -15.73
N ALA A 162 -8.32 5.20 -14.51
CA ALA A 162 -7.72 6.51 -14.21
C ALA A 162 -6.23 6.60 -14.61
N GLY A 163 -5.66 5.51 -15.17
CA GLY A 163 -4.30 5.48 -15.70
C GLY A 163 -3.21 5.20 -14.68
N THR A 164 -3.52 4.58 -13.54
CA THR A 164 -2.53 4.12 -12.55
C THR A 164 -1.54 3.15 -13.20
N ASP A 165 -0.26 3.32 -12.89
CA ASP A 165 0.84 2.43 -13.32
C ASP A 165 1.25 1.46 -12.21
N LEU A 166 1.31 1.96 -10.98
CA LEU A 166 1.63 1.22 -9.77
C LEU A 166 0.57 1.47 -8.70
N LEU A 167 -0.02 0.41 -8.18
CA LEU A 167 -0.95 0.45 -7.05
C LEU A 167 -0.22 0.03 -5.78
N LEU A 168 -0.21 0.90 -4.77
CA LEU A 168 0.34 0.59 -3.44
C LEU A 168 -0.79 0.09 -2.54
N VAL A 169 -0.58 -1.06 -1.92
CA VAL A 169 -1.57 -1.75 -1.08
C VAL A 169 -0.90 -2.19 0.22
N PRO A 170 -0.75 -1.27 1.21
CA PRO A 170 -0.37 -1.65 2.55
C PRO A 170 -1.46 -2.55 3.15
N THR A 171 -1.03 -3.59 3.85
CA THR A 171 -1.95 -4.69 4.19
C THR A 171 -1.65 -5.30 5.56
N ALA A 172 -2.69 -5.90 6.16
CA ALA A 172 -2.65 -6.71 7.38
C ALA A 172 -3.40 -8.03 7.16
N LEU A 173 -3.08 -8.73 6.06
CA LEU A 173 -3.69 -10.00 5.72
C LEU A 173 -3.27 -11.10 6.70
N MET A 174 -4.27 -11.76 7.27
CA MET A 174 -4.09 -12.80 8.28
C MET A 174 -4.57 -14.18 7.78
N HIS A 175 -4.22 -15.21 8.51
CA HIS A 175 -4.81 -16.54 8.31
C HIS A 175 -6.33 -16.51 8.56
N PRO A 176 -7.14 -17.27 7.78
CA PRO A 176 -6.75 -18.30 6.80
C PRO A 176 -6.76 -17.82 5.33
N PHE A 177 -6.37 -16.59 5.03
CA PHE A 177 -6.55 -15.97 3.70
C PHE A 177 -5.28 -15.82 2.82
N PRO A 178 -4.26 -16.72 2.86
CA PRO A 178 -3.06 -16.56 2.02
C PRO A 178 -3.37 -16.51 0.52
N PHE A 179 -4.51 -17.08 0.10
CA PHE A 179 -4.98 -17.07 -1.29
C PHE A 179 -5.05 -15.65 -1.89
N VAL A 180 -5.35 -14.64 -1.07
CA VAL A 180 -5.39 -13.24 -1.54
C VAL A 180 -4.01 -12.81 -2.04
N ALA A 181 -2.96 -13.00 -1.22
CA ALA A 181 -1.59 -12.63 -1.59
C ALA A 181 -1.04 -13.49 -2.74
N GLU A 182 -1.38 -14.78 -2.76
CA GLU A 182 -0.81 -15.74 -3.71
C GLU A 182 -1.48 -15.69 -5.09
N SER A 183 -2.79 -15.44 -5.15
CA SER A 183 -3.59 -15.56 -6.36
C SER A 183 -4.33 -14.27 -6.73
N VAL A 184 -5.08 -13.65 -5.81
CA VAL A 184 -5.90 -12.48 -6.13
C VAL A 184 -5.02 -11.31 -6.57
N VAL A 185 -3.94 -11.01 -5.85
CA VAL A 185 -3.06 -9.88 -6.15
C VAL A 185 -2.40 -9.99 -7.53
N PRO A 186 -1.79 -11.11 -7.95
CA PRO A 186 -1.29 -11.27 -9.32
C PRO A 186 -2.37 -11.15 -10.39
N VAL A 187 -3.58 -11.68 -10.13
CA VAL A 187 -4.71 -11.53 -11.07
C VAL A 187 -5.12 -10.06 -11.19
N ARG A 188 -5.19 -9.30 -10.08
CA ARG A 188 -5.48 -7.87 -10.12
C ARG A 188 -4.47 -7.08 -10.97
N ALA A 189 -3.18 -7.39 -10.84
CA ALA A 189 -2.15 -6.77 -11.66
C ALA A 189 -2.35 -7.08 -13.15
N PHE A 190 -2.54 -8.36 -13.48
CA PHE A 190 -2.68 -8.83 -14.85
C PHE A 190 -3.95 -8.29 -15.54
N GLU A 191 -5.13 -8.46 -14.94
CA GLU A 191 -6.39 -8.07 -15.57
C GLU A 191 -6.58 -6.55 -15.70
N ASN A 192 -5.84 -5.78 -14.89
CA ASN A 192 -5.87 -4.32 -14.88
C ASN A 192 -4.67 -3.68 -15.55
N GLN A 193 -3.69 -4.46 -16.01
CA GLN A 193 -2.51 -4.00 -16.75
C GLN A 193 -1.74 -2.91 -16.00
N LEU A 194 -1.50 -3.13 -14.69
CA LEU A 194 -0.74 -2.26 -13.79
C LEU A 194 0.11 -3.10 -12.83
N TYR A 195 1.08 -2.48 -12.16
CA TYR A 195 1.79 -3.12 -11.06
C TYR A 195 0.99 -3.03 -9.76
N VAL A 196 1.10 -4.05 -8.91
CA VAL A 196 0.57 -4.04 -7.54
C VAL A 196 1.71 -4.34 -6.56
N ALA A 197 2.01 -3.37 -5.69
CA ALA A 197 2.89 -3.55 -4.53
C ALA A 197 2.01 -3.86 -3.32
N TYR A 198 1.86 -5.14 -3.00
CA TYR A 198 1.10 -5.64 -1.86
C TYR A 198 2.06 -5.87 -0.70
N VAL A 199 1.95 -5.07 0.38
CA VAL A 199 2.93 -5.06 1.46
C VAL A 199 2.27 -5.40 2.78
N ASN A 200 2.54 -6.60 3.26
CA ASN A 200 1.85 -7.19 4.39
C ASN A 200 2.65 -7.10 5.70
N ARG A 201 1.92 -7.20 6.78
CA ARG A 201 2.46 -7.50 8.11
C ARG A 201 2.88 -8.97 8.19
N THR A 202 3.68 -9.30 9.20
CA THR A 202 4.08 -10.66 9.55
C THR A 202 4.02 -10.88 11.07
N GLY A 203 4.15 -12.14 11.52
CA GLY A 203 4.08 -12.47 12.94
C GLY A 203 2.67 -12.42 13.50
N THR A 204 2.57 -12.28 14.82
CA THR A 204 1.29 -12.28 15.55
C THR A 204 1.09 -10.97 16.28
N GLU A 205 -0.11 -10.40 16.20
CA GLU A 205 -0.52 -9.21 16.93
C GLU A 205 -1.93 -9.41 17.47
N GLY A 206 -2.07 -9.50 18.79
CA GLY A 206 -3.33 -9.84 19.44
C GLY A 206 -3.90 -11.17 18.92
N PRO A 207 -5.14 -11.18 18.39
CA PRO A 207 -5.77 -12.39 17.87
C PRO A 207 -5.36 -12.75 16.44
N PHE A 208 -4.58 -11.91 15.76
CA PHE A 208 -4.26 -12.06 14.34
C PHE A 208 -2.87 -12.66 14.13
N GLU A 209 -2.80 -13.68 13.27
CA GLU A 209 -1.56 -14.25 12.74
C GLU A 209 -1.45 -13.85 11.27
N PHE A 210 -0.49 -12.96 10.95
CA PHE A 210 -0.33 -12.42 9.61
C PHE A 210 0.46 -13.35 8.71
N VAL A 211 0.05 -13.45 7.44
CA VAL A 211 0.62 -14.44 6.50
C VAL A 211 1.95 -14.00 5.88
N GLY A 212 2.35 -12.73 6.01
CA GLY A 212 3.48 -12.21 5.25
C GLY A 212 3.20 -12.18 3.74
N LEU A 213 4.06 -12.78 2.93
CA LEU A 213 3.91 -12.95 1.48
C LEU A 213 3.80 -11.63 0.69
N SER A 214 4.40 -10.55 1.20
CA SER A 214 4.49 -9.27 0.48
C SER A 214 5.05 -9.48 -0.92
N ALA A 215 4.49 -8.81 -1.93
CA ALA A 215 4.89 -9.04 -3.31
C ALA A 215 4.75 -7.78 -4.18
N LEU A 216 5.59 -7.68 -5.22
CA LEU A 216 5.40 -6.81 -6.36
C LEU A 216 4.93 -7.65 -7.55
N ALA A 217 3.65 -7.58 -7.89
CA ALA A 217 3.07 -8.25 -9.05
C ALA A 217 3.08 -7.32 -10.27
N GLY A 218 3.43 -7.85 -11.42
CA GLY A 218 3.51 -7.11 -12.68
C GLY A 218 2.29 -7.26 -13.59
N PRO A 219 2.14 -6.35 -14.57
CA PRO A 219 1.00 -6.32 -15.48
C PRO A 219 0.94 -7.54 -16.43
N ASP A 220 2.03 -8.27 -16.54
CA ASP A 220 2.16 -9.51 -17.34
C ASP A 220 1.87 -10.78 -16.53
N GLY A 221 1.37 -10.64 -15.28
CA GLY A 221 1.10 -11.74 -14.36
C GLY A 221 2.32 -12.29 -13.64
N THR A 222 3.53 -11.77 -13.91
CA THR A 222 4.76 -12.22 -13.25
C THR A 222 4.95 -11.49 -11.91
N VAL A 223 5.21 -12.24 -10.85
CA VAL A 223 5.62 -11.67 -9.57
C VAL A 223 7.12 -11.34 -9.64
N ARG A 224 7.44 -10.05 -9.53
CA ARG A 224 8.83 -9.52 -9.65
C ARG A 224 9.68 -9.85 -8.43
N THR A 225 9.05 -9.77 -7.26
CA THR A 225 9.65 -10.14 -5.98
C THR A 225 8.55 -10.57 -5.01
N ARG A 226 8.89 -11.48 -4.09
CA ARG A 226 7.98 -11.95 -3.03
C ARG A 226 8.79 -12.24 -1.77
N ALA A 227 8.32 -11.73 -0.64
CA ALA A 227 8.83 -12.09 0.67
C ALA A 227 8.28 -13.45 1.14
N GLY A 228 9.01 -14.10 2.04
CA GLY A 228 8.50 -15.26 2.77
C GLY A 228 7.47 -14.89 3.84
N GLN A 229 7.43 -15.66 4.93
CA GLN A 229 6.49 -15.43 6.04
C GLN A 229 7.11 -14.64 7.20
N GLY A 230 8.42 -14.43 7.23
CA GLY A 230 9.15 -13.69 8.26
C GLY A 230 9.34 -12.21 7.94
N GLU A 231 10.04 -11.48 8.80
CA GLU A 231 10.44 -10.10 8.54
C GLU A 231 11.42 -10.03 7.37
N GLU A 232 11.14 -9.20 6.39
CA GLU A 232 11.96 -9.12 5.19
C GLU A 232 11.83 -7.76 4.50
N LEU A 233 12.93 -7.28 3.92
CA LEU A 233 12.95 -6.14 3.01
C LEU A 233 13.26 -6.66 1.61
N VAL A 234 12.26 -6.74 0.76
CA VAL A 234 12.43 -7.17 -0.63
C VAL A 234 12.37 -5.99 -1.58
N VAL A 235 13.04 -6.11 -2.74
CA VAL A 235 13.14 -5.02 -3.72
C VAL A 235 12.72 -5.55 -5.08
N GLY A 236 11.97 -4.73 -5.82
CA GLY A 236 11.58 -5.00 -7.21
C GLY A 236 11.50 -3.72 -8.02
N ASP A 237 11.58 -3.86 -9.34
CA ASP A 237 11.55 -2.75 -10.27
C ASP A 237 10.19 -2.63 -10.97
N VAL A 238 9.60 -1.43 -10.94
CA VAL A 238 8.44 -1.04 -11.73
C VAL A 238 8.97 -0.48 -13.06
N ASP A 239 8.94 -1.31 -14.10
CA ASP A 239 9.49 -0.98 -15.41
C ASP A 239 8.40 -0.46 -16.36
N PRO A 240 8.47 0.82 -16.80
CA PRO A 240 7.52 1.38 -17.77
C PRO A 240 7.53 0.66 -19.12
N GLY A 241 8.66 0.05 -19.49
CA GLY A 241 8.76 -0.74 -20.73
C GLY A 241 7.90 -1.99 -20.68
N VAL A 242 7.89 -2.69 -19.53
CA VAL A 242 7.02 -3.84 -19.29
C VAL A 242 5.55 -3.43 -19.27
N LEU A 243 5.19 -2.31 -18.65
CA LEU A 243 3.83 -1.74 -18.69
C LEU A 243 3.37 -1.52 -20.12
N ALA A 244 4.18 -0.82 -20.91
CA ALA A 244 3.86 -0.50 -22.30
C ALA A 244 3.68 -1.77 -23.15
N ALA A 245 4.60 -2.72 -23.02
CA ALA A 245 4.54 -4.00 -23.73
C ALA A 245 3.32 -4.83 -23.36
N SER A 246 2.99 -4.90 -22.05
CA SER A 246 1.83 -5.63 -21.56
C SER A 246 0.52 -5.01 -22.05
N ARG A 247 0.37 -3.68 -21.95
CA ARG A 247 -0.80 -2.94 -22.43
C ARG A 247 -1.01 -3.05 -23.94
N ALA A 248 0.09 -3.14 -24.71
CA ALA A 248 0.03 -3.34 -26.16
C ALA A 248 -0.37 -4.78 -26.53
N GLY A 249 0.22 -5.77 -25.85
CA GLY A 249 -0.03 -7.18 -26.12
C GLY A 249 -1.38 -7.70 -25.58
N ASN A 250 -1.89 -7.08 -24.50
CA ASN A 250 -3.11 -7.48 -23.82
C ASN A 250 -4.05 -6.28 -23.60
N PRO A 251 -4.83 -5.88 -24.60
CA PRO A 251 -5.57 -4.62 -24.59
C PRO A 251 -6.91 -4.68 -23.82
N TYR A 252 -6.97 -5.33 -22.68
CA TYR A 252 -8.18 -5.53 -21.88
C TYR A 252 -8.95 -4.24 -21.60
N LEU A 253 -8.25 -3.15 -21.24
CA LEU A 253 -8.92 -1.89 -20.89
C LEU A 253 -9.59 -1.24 -22.11
N ARG A 254 -9.01 -1.37 -23.32
CA ARG A 254 -9.58 -0.90 -24.58
C ARG A 254 -10.78 -1.74 -25.02
N ASP A 255 -10.69 -3.06 -24.86
CA ASP A 255 -11.66 -4.03 -25.37
C ASP A 255 -12.89 -4.19 -24.46
N ARG A 256 -12.91 -3.49 -23.31
CA ARG A 256 -14.09 -3.43 -22.44
C ARG A 256 -15.31 -2.88 -23.18
N ARG A 257 -16.47 -3.36 -22.79
CA ARG A 257 -17.78 -2.92 -23.30
C ARG A 257 -18.64 -2.34 -22.17
N PRO A 258 -18.35 -1.10 -21.71
CA PRO A 258 -18.98 -0.53 -20.50
C PRO A 258 -20.52 -0.57 -20.53
N GLY A 259 -21.13 -0.44 -21.72
CA GLY A 259 -22.59 -0.52 -21.85
C GLY A 259 -23.22 -1.86 -21.45
N LEU A 260 -22.40 -2.92 -21.25
CA LEU A 260 -22.88 -4.21 -20.75
C LEU A 260 -22.83 -4.33 -19.24
N TYR A 261 -22.19 -3.37 -18.53
CA TYR A 261 -21.90 -3.46 -17.11
C TYR A 261 -22.78 -2.57 -16.22
N GLY A 262 -23.75 -1.85 -16.79
CA GLY A 262 -24.57 -0.91 -16.06
C GLY A 262 -25.42 -1.50 -14.92
N SER A 263 -25.66 -2.83 -14.93
CA SER A 263 -26.34 -3.54 -13.85
C SER A 263 -25.42 -3.94 -12.68
N LEU A 264 -24.11 -3.66 -12.80
CA LEU A 264 -23.12 -3.99 -11.76
C LEU A 264 -22.80 -2.79 -10.85
N VAL A 265 -23.42 -1.64 -11.08
CA VAL A 265 -23.28 -0.40 -10.30
C VAL A 265 -24.64 0.16 -9.91
#